data_2ffd341e9850974e3abc58fcb3786a6e
#
_entry.id   2ffd341e9850974e3abc58fcb3786a6e
#
_cell.length_a   1.000
_cell.length_b   1.000
_cell.length_c   1.000
_cell.angle_alpha   90.00
_cell.angle_beta   90.00
_cell.angle_gamma   90.00
#
_symmetry.space_group_name_H-M   'P 1'
#
loop_
_entity.id
_entity.type
_entity.pdbx_description
1 polymer ?
#
loop_
_entity_poly.entity_id
_entity_poly.type
_entity_poly.pdbx_seq_one_letter_code
_entity_poly.pdbx_strand_id
1 'polypeptide(L)'
;MEEQNTFQDSIQDFLKTVEQNAADFFEGVTDVFVGKADTLRDGTEHEPVSLPRDLAAHANVQTEWWYYTGHGETNSGKRFGFELVFFKRRTDLDKFSLVPLRLLGNPIYFAHFALTDVGDKKFRYSHRKSANGFFDLPASASEKHFHLRLGDWSLREAKGAHVLRATIGSDIVFEATLKPSKKPVLNGIAKDGVSFKDEGEASRYFSYTRMEMEGDLILDGETEHFNGAAWMDREFGTWTPTENQKGWDWFSIQLSNETELMCYQLRNSAGGVSDFSSGTFVAKDGEFTPLGKTDFTIEPTGFWKSPHTEATYPSGWNVKVPKYNLDLTVTPVMENQELDTRGTTMIVYWEGACEVTGKADGGDVLGRAYVELVGYDRSHDSPNLAYFLMGNQFEFPAKSFFG
;
A
#
# COMPACT_ATOMS: atom_id res chain seq x y z
N MET A 1 34.54 -4.77 14.99
CA MET A 1 34.85 -3.35 14.70
C MET A 1 35.64 -3.19 13.40
N GLU A 2 36.62 -4.02 13.09
CA GLU A 2 37.38 -3.94 11.81
C GLU A 2 36.54 -4.33 10.58
N GLU A 3 35.68 -5.32 10.65
CA GLU A 3 34.84 -5.74 9.51
C GLU A 3 33.74 -4.74 9.15
N GLN A 4 33.21 -3.98 10.12
CA GLN A 4 32.23 -2.92 9.86
C GLN A 4 32.84 -1.69 9.17
N ASN A 5 34.10 -1.38 9.48
CA ASN A 5 34.81 -0.29 8.79
C ASN A 5 35.10 -0.65 7.32
N THR A 6 35.53 -1.91 7.04
CA THR A 6 35.82 -2.35 5.68
C THR A 6 34.60 -2.33 4.76
N PHE A 7 33.41 -2.58 5.27
CA PHE A 7 32.19 -2.56 4.49
C PHE A 7 31.70 -1.13 4.21
N GLN A 8 31.78 -0.22 5.18
CA GLN A 8 31.49 1.20 4.98
C GLN A 8 32.48 1.85 3.99
N ASP A 9 33.73 1.49 4.06
CA ASP A 9 34.76 1.95 3.10
C ASP A 9 34.47 1.45 1.68
N SER A 10 34.04 0.18 1.55
CA SER A 10 33.66 -0.40 0.25
C SER A 10 32.43 0.27 -0.37
N ILE A 11 31.45 0.69 0.44
CA ILE A 11 30.28 1.44 -0.05
C ILE A 11 30.68 2.87 -0.43
N GLN A 12 31.52 3.53 0.34
CA GLN A 12 32.01 4.86 0.00
C GLN A 12 32.86 4.86 -1.27
N ASP A 13 33.69 3.83 -1.46
CA ASP A 13 34.46 3.65 -2.70
C ASP A 13 33.57 3.29 -3.89
N PHE A 14 32.53 2.49 -3.69
CA PHE A 14 31.51 2.23 -4.71
C PHE A 14 30.75 3.52 -5.09
N LEU A 15 30.33 4.32 -4.11
CA LEU A 15 29.64 5.58 -4.36
C LEU A 15 30.55 6.60 -5.06
N LYS A 16 31.82 6.69 -4.67
CA LYS A 16 32.82 7.51 -5.38
C LYS A 16 33.06 7.03 -6.82
N THR A 17 33.11 5.71 -7.02
CA THR A 17 33.26 5.12 -8.36
C THR A 17 32.03 5.37 -9.21
N VAL A 18 30.83 5.33 -8.64
CA VAL A 18 29.57 5.67 -9.32
C VAL A 18 29.52 7.18 -9.64
N GLU A 19 29.97 8.05 -8.73
CA GLU A 19 30.06 9.49 -8.97
C GLU A 19 31.10 9.85 -10.05
N GLN A 20 32.27 9.22 -10.05
CA GLN A 20 33.31 9.44 -11.05
C GLN A 20 32.90 8.87 -12.43
N ASN A 21 32.34 7.67 -12.47
CA ASN A 21 31.84 7.09 -13.72
C ASN A 21 30.58 7.77 -14.23
N ALA A 22 29.78 8.43 -13.36
CA ALA A 22 28.61 9.18 -13.78
C ALA A 22 29.00 10.40 -14.62
N ALA A 23 30.08 11.10 -14.30
CA ALA A 23 30.54 12.25 -15.06
C ALA A 23 30.97 11.86 -16.49
N ASP A 24 31.77 10.79 -16.64
CA ASP A 24 32.21 10.27 -17.94
C ASP A 24 31.08 9.58 -18.72
N PHE A 25 30.08 9.04 -18.01
CA PHE A 25 28.91 8.39 -18.57
C PHE A 25 27.86 9.40 -19.09
N PHE A 26 27.83 10.61 -18.54
CA PHE A 26 26.85 11.64 -18.94
C PHE A 26 27.11 12.23 -20.34
N GLU A 27 28.34 12.23 -20.84
CA GLU A 27 28.67 12.73 -22.19
C GLU A 27 28.27 11.77 -23.33
N GLY A 28 28.15 10.44 -23.03
CA GLY A 28 27.83 9.43 -24.05
C GLY A 28 26.39 8.90 -24.00
N VAL A 29 25.56 9.34 -23.06
CA VAL A 29 24.34 8.62 -22.66
C VAL A 29 23.04 9.36 -22.92
N THR A 30 23.08 10.62 -23.38
CA THR A 30 21.86 11.38 -23.69
C THR A 30 20.92 10.65 -24.67
N ASP A 31 21.42 9.92 -25.65
CA ASP A 31 20.61 9.22 -26.65
C ASP A 31 19.99 7.89 -26.15
N VAL A 32 20.59 7.24 -25.15
CA VAL A 32 20.05 6.03 -24.56
C VAL A 32 18.99 6.34 -23.48
N PHE A 33 19.00 7.55 -22.95
CA PHE A 33 18.12 7.97 -21.86
C PHE A 33 16.73 8.44 -22.31
N VAL A 34 16.61 8.99 -23.51
CA VAL A 34 15.36 9.52 -24.06
C VAL A 34 14.48 8.39 -24.64
N GLY A 35 15.09 7.34 -25.17
CA GLY A 35 14.36 6.33 -25.95
C GLY A 35 13.52 5.32 -25.15
N LYS A 36 13.56 5.29 -23.80
CA LYS A 36 12.77 4.34 -22.99
C LYS A 36 11.64 4.98 -22.19
N ALA A 37 11.70 6.28 -21.91
CA ALA A 37 10.60 6.98 -21.26
C ALA A 37 9.32 6.91 -22.12
N ASP A 38 9.47 6.99 -23.44
CA ASP A 38 8.38 6.89 -24.41
C ASP A 38 7.70 5.50 -24.44
N THR A 39 8.25 4.49 -23.77
CA THR A 39 7.64 3.14 -23.67
C THR A 39 6.78 2.95 -22.43
N LEU A 40 6.76 3.91 -21.50
CA LEU A 40 5.89 3.85 -20.34
C LEU A 40 4.47 4.21 -20.77
N ARG A 41 3.54 3.38 -20.34
CA ARG A 41 2.12 3.60 -20.59
C ARG A 41 1.64 4.77 -19.73
N ASP A 42 1.04 5.76 -20.37
CA ASP A 42 0.33 6.82 -19.66
C ASP A 42 -0.89 6.23 -18.90
N GLY A 43 -1.06 6.59 -17.64
CA GLY A 43 -2.23 6.20 -16.86
C GLY A 43 -3.55 6.75 -17.40
N THR A 44 -3.47 7.78 -18.27
CA THR A 44 -4.63 8.34 -18.96
C THR A 44 -5.05 7.56 -20.21
N GLU A 45 -4.24 6.61 -20.71
CA GLU A 45 -4.66 5.72 -21.78
C GLU A 45 -5.89 4.90 -21.35
N HIS A 46 -7.00 5.11 -22.04
CA HIS A 46 -8.33 4.59 -21.73
C HIS A 46 -8.55 3.14 -22.16
N GLU A 47 -7.57 2.28 -22.02
CA GLU A 47 -7.84 0.85 -22.15
C GLU A 47 -8.62 0.36 -20.92
N PRO A 48 -9.77 -0.27 -21.10
CA PRO A 48 -10.53 -0.83 -19.99
C PRO A 48 -9.71 -1.86 -19.21
N VAL A 49 -9.97 -1.94 -17.91
CA VAL A 49 -9.44 -3.04 -17.09
C VAL A 49 -9.92 -4.37 -17.66
N SER A 50 -8.99 -5.29 -17.90
CA SER A 50 -9.25 -6.62 -18.47
C SER A 50 -8.87 -7.71 -17.47
N LEU A 51 -9.86 -8.37 -16.86
CA LEU A 51 -9.64 -9.45 -15.91
C LEU A 51 -9.78 -10.83 -16.59
N PRO A 52 -8.93 -11.80 -16.20
CA PRO A 52 -7.94 -11.80 -15.12
C PRO A 52 -6.56 -11.23 -15.50
N ARG A 53 -6.37 -10.72 -16.74
CA ARG A 53 -5.07 -10.25 -17.23
C ARG A 53 -4.43 -9.21 -16.31
N ASP A 54 -5.20 -8.23 -15.85
CA ASP A 54 -4.67 -7.09 -15.11
C ASP A 54 -4.43 -7.35 -13.62
N LEU A 55 -4.68 -8.60 -13.16
CA LEU A 55 -4.12 -9.10 -11.91
C LEU A 55 -2.60 -9.32 -12.01
N ALA A 56 -2.10 -9.66 -13.20
CA ALA A 56 -0.67 -9.81 -13.44
C ALA A 56 0.04 -8.44 -13.53
N ALA A 57 1.36 -8.44 -13.57
CA ALA A 57 2.17 -7.24 -13.72
C ALA A 57 2.12 -6.67 -15.15
N HIS A 58 2.49 -5.40 -15.27
CA HIS A 58 2.57 -4.67 -16.54
C HIS A 58 4.01 -4.21 -16.80
N ALA A 59 4.53 -4.53 -17.98
CA ALA A 59 5.88 -4.12 -18.36
C ALA A 59 6.02 -2.60 -18.56
N ASN A 60 4.94 -1.97 -19.02
CA ASN A 60 4.93 -0.60 -19.55
C ASN A 60 4.25 0.43 -18.65
N VAL A 61 4.05 0.12 -17.37
CA VAL A 61 3.58 1.10 -16.36
C VAL A 61 4.69 1.44 -15.38
N GLN A 62 4.70 2.66 -14.88
CA GLN A 62 5.74 3.12 -13.96
C GLN A 62 5.56 2.52 -12.57
N THR A 63 4.34 2.58 -12.02
CA THR A 63 4.04 2.13 -10.67
C THR A 63 2.82 1.25 -10.68
N GLU A 64 2.87 0.19 -9.92
CA GLU A 64 1.73 -0.70 -9.70
C GLU A 64 1.83 -1.35 -8.33
N TRP A 65 0.66 -1.59 -7.70
CA TRP A 65 0.58 -2.27 -6.43
C TRP A 65 -0.59 -3.25 -6.34
N TRP A 66 -0.41 -4.22 -5.47
CA TRP A 66 -1.37 -5.23 -5.03
C TRP A 66 -1.48 -5.09 -3.52
N TYR A 67 -2.55 -4.47 -3.07
CA TYR A 67 -2.77 -4.09 -1.68
C TYR A 67 -3.90 -4.92 -1.09
N TYR A 68 -3.65 -5.54 0.04
CA TYR A 68 -4.62 -6.35 0.77
C TYR A 68 -4.72 -5.87 2.19
N THR A 69 -5.95 -5.75 2.68
CA THR A 69 -6.25 -5.53 4.09
C THR A 69 -7.35 -6.47 4.53
N GLY A 70 -7.44 -6.71 5.83
CA GLY A 70 -8.50 -7.55 6.33
C GLY A 70 -8.48 -7.74 7.83
N HIS A 71 -9.48 -8.48 8.29
CA HIS A 71 -9.68 -8.82 9.68
C HIS A 71 -9.89 -10.31 9.81
N GLY A 72 -9.16 -10.94 10.72
CA GLY A 72 -9.27 -12.36 11.03
C GLY A 72 -9.57 -12.61 12.50
N GLU A 73 -10.05 -13.83 12.76
CA GLU A 73 -10.22 -14.38 14.10
C GLU A 73 -9.73 -15.82 14.09
N THR A 74 -8.85 -16.15 15.01
CA THR A 74 -8.31 -17.51 15.16
C THR A 74 -9.32 -18.41 15.85
N ASN A 75 -9.09 -19.72 15.76
CA ASN A 75 -9.95 -20.71 16.45
C ASN A 75 -9.96 -20.54 17.99
N SER A 76 -8.93 -19.91 18.56
CA SER A 76 -8.89 -19.55 19.99
C SER A 76 -9.62 -18.24 20.32
N GLY A 77 -10.15 -17.51 19.31
CA GLY A 77 -10.83 -16.23 19.47
C GLY A 77 -9.92 -15.01 19.48
N LYS A 78 -8.64 -15.15 19.13
CA LYS A 78 -7.76 -13.99 18.95
C LYS A 78 -8.14 -13.24 17.67
N ARG A 79 -8.46 -11.94 17.80
CA ARG A 79 -8.80 -11.07 16.67
C ARG A 79 -7.57 -10.32 16.21
N PHE A 80 -7.42 -10.20 14.90
CA PHE A 80 -6.34 -9.42 14.29
C PHE A 80 -6.80 -8.67 13.05
N GLY A 81 -6.06 -7.58 12.73
CA GLY A 81 -6.09 -6.92 11.43
C GLY A 81 -4.77 -7.13 10.71
N PHE A 82 -4.78 -7.07 9.39
CA PHE A 82 -3.55 -7.12 8.60
C PHE A 82 -3.61 -6.17 7.41
N GLU A 83 -2.44 -5.73 6.99
CA GLU A 83 -2.15 -5.11 5.70
C GLU A 83 -1.01 -5.89 5.04
N LEU A 84 -1.11 -6.14 3.74
CA LEU A 84 -0.03 -6.68 2.92
C LEU A 84 -0.06 -6.02 1.54
N VAL A 85 0.99 -5.28 1.22
CA VAL A 85 1.12 -4.65 -0.09
C VAL A 85 2.41 -5.06 -0.79
N PHE A 86 2.32 -5.26 -2.08
CA PHE A 86 3.46 -5.40 -2.98
C PHE A 86 3.43 -4.26 -3.99
N PHE A 87 4.57 -3.64 -4.19
CA PHE A 87 4.78 -2.60 -5.20
C PHE A 87 5.81 -3.06 -6.23
N LYS A 88 5.59 -2.69 -7.46
CA LYS A 88 6.59 -2.71 -8.51
C LYS A 88 6.71 -1.31 -9.08
N ARG A 89 7.92 -0.76 -9.11
CA ARG A 89 8.18 0.57 -9.66
C ARG A 89 9.29 0.51 -10.71
N ARG A 90 9.00 0.98 -11.89
CA ARG A 90 10.02 1.26 -12.90
C ARG A 90 10.68 2.60 -12.58
N THR A 91 11.99 2.59 -12.65
CA THR A 91 12.84 3.72 -12.24
C THR A 91 13.39 4.51 -13.43
N ASP A 92 12.86 4.26 -14.63
CA ASP A 92 13.33 4.92 -15.86
C ASP A 92 13.24 6.45 -15.80
N LEU A 93 12.23 6.98 -15.11
CA LEU A 93 12.00 8.42 -14.93
C LEU A 93 12.49 8.96 -13.59
N ASP A 94 12.89 8.09 -12.67
CA ASP A 94 13.20 8.49 -11.31
C ASP A 94 14.66 8.91 -11.16
N LYS A 95 14.88 9.96 -10.36
CA LYS A 95 16.21 10.45 -10.00
C LYS A 95 16.29 10.66 -8.49
N PHE A 96 17.45 10.38 -7.92
CA PHE A 96 17.79 10.80 -6.58
C PHE A 96 18.89 11.84 -6.69
N SER A 97 18.57 13.12 -6.44
CA SER A 97 19.44 14.23 -6.79
C SER A 97 19.79 14.20 -8.29
N LEU A 98 21.06 13.99 -8.64
CA LEU A 98 21.53 13.88 -10.03
C LEU A 98 21.69 12.42 -10.50
N VAL A 99 21.50 11.43 -9.62
CA VAL A 99 21.71 10.01 -9.93
C VAL A 99 20.41 9.39 -10.43
N PRO A 100 20.36 8.85 -11.68
CA PRO A 100 19.20 8.10 -12.15
C PRO A 100 18.99 6.82 -11.35
N LEU A 101 17.83 6.63 -10.74
CA LEU A 101 17.56 5.46 -9.89
C LEU A 101 17.62 4.13 -10.63
N ARG A 102 17.46 4.10 -11.94
CA ARG A 102 17.61 2.90 -12.76
C ARG A 102 19.02 2.27 -12.69
N LEU A 103 20.04 3.03 -12.28
CA LEU A 103 21.39 2.49 -12.06
C LEU A 103 21.44 1.59 -10.82
N LEU A 104 20.47 1.72 -9.90
CA LEU A 104 20.34 0.87 -8.72
C LEU A 104 19.47 -0.36 -9.00
N GLY A 105 18.71 -0.37 -10.08
CA GLY A 105 17.84 -1.45 -10.53
C GLY A 105 16.58 -0.95 -11.20
N ASN A 106 16.04 -1.78 -12.11
CA ASN A 106 14.80 -1.49 -12.84
C ASN A 106 14.11 -2.77 -13.30
N PRO A 107 12.90 -3.09 -12.81
CA PRO A 107 12.16 -2.37 -11.77
C PRO A 107 12.71 -2.62 -10.36
N ILE A 108 12.34 -1.75 -9.42
CA ILE A 108 12.48 -1.97 -7.99
C ILE A 108 11.18 -2.53 -7.44
N TYR A 109 11.29 -3.49 -6.53
CA TYR A 109 10.17 -4.11 -5.83
C TYR A 109 10.18 -3.71 -4.37
N PHE A 110 9.01 -3.44 -3.81
CA PHE A 110 8.79 -3.19 -2.39
C PHE A 110 7.65 -4.05 -1.88
N ALA A 111 7.66 -4.38 -0.62
CA ALA A 111 6.51 -4.97 0.05
C ALA A 111 6.47 -4.57 1.52
N HIS A 112 5.28 -4.32 2.04
CA HIS A 112 5.03 -4.07 3.45
C HIS A 112 4.04 -5.11 3.96
N PHE A 113 4.21 -5.51 5.21
CA PHE A 113 3.28 -6.38 5.90
C PHE A 113 3.15 -5.89 7.35
N ALA A 114 1.92 -5.65 7.77
CA ALA A 114 1.57 -5.27 9.13
C ALA A 114 0.52 -6.21 9.71
N LEU A 115 0.64 -6.47 11.01
CA LEU A 115 -0.29 -7.25 11.80
C LEU A 115 -0.67 -6.47 13.05
N THR A 116 -1.96 -6.23 13.24
CA THR A 116 -2.54 -5.64 14.44
C THR A 116 -3.17 -6.72 15.29
N ASP A 117 -2.57 -7.04 16.43
CA ASP A 117 -3.21 -7.87 17.46
C ASP A 117 -4.20 -7.01 18.24
N VAL A 118 -5.49 -7.30 18.06
CA VAL A 118 -6.58 -6.50 18.65
C VAL A 118 -6.69 -6.72 20.16
N GLY A 119 -6.41 -7.94 20.64
CA GLY A 119 -6.49 -8.30 22.04
C GLY A 119 -5.38 -7.68 22.87
N ASP A 120 -4.16 -7.87 22.45
CA ASP A 120 -2.95 -7.40 23.12
C ASP A 120 -2.59 -5.95 22.83
N LYS A 121 -3.31 -5.31 21.88
CA LYS A 121 -3.01 -3.95 21.40
C LYS A 121 -1.56 -3.80 20.93
N LYS A 122 -1.09 -4.78 20.16
CA LYS A 122 0.25 -4.80 19.58
C LYS A 122 0.17 -4.61 18.07
N PHE A 123 0.97 -3.69 17.56
CA PHE A 123 1.16 -3.49 16.14
C PHE A 123 2.58 -3.93 15.76
N ARG A 124 2.69 -4.83 14.79
CA ARG A 124 3.97 -5.37 14.31
C ARG A 124 3.99 -5.27 12.80
N TYR A 125 5.13 -4.88 12.24
CA TYR A 125 5.28 -4.78 10.79
C TYR A 125 6.69 -5.12 10.34
N SER A 126 6.81 -5.44 9.08
CA SER A 126 8.07 -5.61 8.36
C SER A 126 7.92 -5.04 6.96
N HIS A 127 9.02 -4.61 6.37
CA HIS A 127 9.03 -4.10 5.01
C HIS A 127 10.29 -4.59 4.26
N ARG A 128 10.15 -4.78 2.95
CA ARG A 128 11.21 -5.34 2.10
C ARG A 128 11.33 -4.55 0.81
N LYS A 129 12.53 -4.56 0.23
CA LYS A 129 12.79 -4.05 -1.12
C LYS A 129 13.73 -4.97 -1.86
N SER A 130 13.74 -4.92 -3.18
CA SER A 130 14.72 -5.53 -4.05
C SER A 130 14.80 -4.80 -5.37
N ALA A 131 16.00 -4.56 -5.82
CA ALA A 131 16.32 -4.14 -7.19
C ALA A 131 16.86 -5.32 -8.04
N ASN A 132 16.80 -6.57 -7.52
CA ASN A 132 17.42 -7.76 -8.09
C ASN A 132 18.95 -7.62 -8.31
N GLY A 133 19.60 -6.80 -7.47
CA GLY A 133 21.03 -6.66 -7.44
C GLY A 133 21.72 -7.88 -6.82
N PHE A 134 23.05 -7.85 -6.81
CA PHE A 134 23.86 -9.01 -6.42
C PHE A 134 23.65 -9.47 -4.96
N PHE A 135 23.27 -8.55 -4.06
CA PHE A 135 23.05 -8.82 -2.64
C PHE A 135 21.57 -8.68 -2.23
N ASP A 136 20.69 -8.48 -3.19
CA ASP A 136 19.27 -8.27 -2.91
C ASP A 136 18.50 -9.58 -2.76
N LEU A 137 17.33 -9.49 -2.09
CA LEU A 137 16.38 -10.57 -2.07
C LEU A 137 15.86 -10.85 -3.50
N PRO A 138 15.66 -12.13 -3.88
CA PRO A 138 15.06 -12.45 -5.17
C PRO A 138 13.66 -11.85 -5.25
N ALA A 139 13.36 -11.10 -6.32
CA ALA A 139 12.05 -10.53 -6.56
C ALA A 139 11.59 -10.77 -7.99
N SER A 140 10.29 -10.95 -8.16
CA SER A 140 9.67 -11.08 -9.46
C SER A 140 8.18 -10.73 -9.41
N ALA A 141 7.67 -10.19 -10.51
CA ALA A 141 6.23 -10.06 -10.78
C ALA A 141 5.97 -10.55 -12.21
N SER A 142 5.15 -11.58 -12.35
CA SER A 142 4.88 -12.17 -13.66
C SER A 142 3.92 -11.30 -14.46
N GLU A 143 4.22 -11.07 -15.73
CA GLU A 143 3.35 -10.36 -16.69
C GLU A 143 2.32 -11.27 -17.33
N LYS A 144 2.42 -12.59 -17.15
CA LYS A 144 1.56 -13.59 -17.80
C LYS A 144 0.46 -14.12 -16.90
N HIS A 145 0.69 -14.14 -15.60
CA HIS A 145 -0.25 -14.66 -14.61
C HIS A 145 -0.02 -13.98 -13.27
N PHE A 146 -1.02 -13.96 -12.42
CA PHE A 146 -0.92 -13.37 -11.09
C PHE A 146 0.03 -14.16 -10.20
N HIS A 147 1.28 -13.75 -10.15
CA HIS A 147 2.32 -14.31 -9.29
C HIS A 147 3.41 -13.29 -9.02
N LEU A 148 3.57 -12.92 -7.76
CA LEU A 148 4.60 -12.03 -7.25
C LEU A 148 5.40 -12.73 -6.16
N ARG A 149 6.68 -12.38 -6.06
CA ARG A 149 7.56 -12.86 -5.02
C ARG A 149 8.57 -11.77 -4.63
N LEU A 150 8.83 -11.66 -3.32
CA LEU A 150 9.91 -10.86 -2.76
C LEU A 150 10.50 -11.60 -1.55
N GLY A 151 11.65 -12.26 -1.76
CA GLY A 151 12.22 -13.21 -0.80
C GLY A 151 11.31 -14.42 -0.61
N ASP A 152 10.84 -14.64 0.63
CA ASP A 152 9.87 -15.69 1.01
C ASP A 152 8.41 -15.18 1.05
N TRP A 153 8.19 -13.88 0.85
CA TRP A 153 6.83 -13.33 0.68
C TRP A 153 6.32 -13.57 -0.73
N SER A 154 5.03 -13.83 -0.86
CA SER A 154 4.43 -14.08 -2.17
C SER A 154 2.94 -13.79 -2.22
N LEU A 155 2.50 -13.40 -3.44
CA LEU A 155 1.10 -13.34 -3.85
C LEU A 155 0.94 -14.19 -5.11
N ARG A 156 -0.09 -15.02 -5.17
CA ARG A 156 -0.39 -15.79 -6.39
C ARG A 156 -1.86 -16.16 -6.48
N GLU A 157 -2.31 -16.40 -7.68
CA GLU A 157 -3.62 -17.04 -7.93
C GLU A 157 -3.49 -18.56 -7.84
N ALA A 158 -4.48 -19.20 -7.24
CA ALA A 158 -4.63 -20.62 -7.24
C ALA A 158 -6.13 -20.99 -7.23
N LYS A 159 -6.62 -21.65 -8.29
CA LYS A 159 -8.00 -22.13 -8.40
C LYS A 159 -9.07 -21.06 -8.16
N GLY A 160 -8.85 -19.84 -8.64
CA GLY A 160 -9.76 -18.72 -8.49
C GLY A 160 -9.68 -18.01 -7.13
N ALA A 161 -8.71 -18.36 -6.28
CA ALA A 161 -8.42 -17.70 -5.02
C ALA A 161 -7.06 -17.03 -5.07
N HIS A 162 -6.86 -16.01 -4.23
CA HIS A 162 -5.55 -15.38 -4.01
C HIS A 162 -4.88 -16.05 -2.81
N VAL A 163 -3.65 -16.48 -2.96
CA VAL A 163 -2.86 -17.08 -1.88
C VAL A 163 -1.74 -16.14 -1.51
N LEU A 164 -1.71 -15.77 -0.24
CA LEU A 164 -0.80 -14.79 0.34
C LEU A 164 0.14 -15.48 1.32
N ARG A 165 1.39 -15.06 1.33
CA ARG A 165 2.37 -15.41 2.35
C ARG A 165 3.22 -14.19 2.70
N ALA A 166 3.34 -13.90 4.01
CA ALA A 166 4.23 -12.87 4.54
C ALA A 166 4.76 -13.26 5.92
N THR A 167 5.87 -12.64 6.36
CA THR A 167 6.51 -12.93 7.65
C THR A 167 6.98 -11.63 8.30
N ILE A 168 7.02 -11.61 9.65
CA ILE A 168 7.70 -10.59 10.44
C ILE A 168 8.71 -11.29 11.34
N GLY A 169 10.01 -11.11 11.05
CA GLY A 169 11.06 -11.88 11.69
C GLY A 169 10.86 -13.39 11.53
N SER A 170 11.21 -14.15 12.58
CA SER A 170 10.95 -15.59 12.71
C SER A 170 9.63 -15.91 13.42
N ASP A 171 9.00 -14.93 14.04
CA ASP A 171 7.99 -15.12 15.08
C ASP A 171 6.57 -15.03 14.52
N ILE A 172 6.41 -14.38 13.35
CA ILE A 172 5.12 -14.25 12.68
C ILE A 172 5.22 -14.80 11.27
N VAL A 173 4.36 -15.77 10.96
CA VAL A 173 4.11 -16.26 9.61
C VAL A 173 2.62 -16.19 9.34
N PHE A 174 2.26 -15.49 8.28
CA PHE A 174 0.88 -15.35 7.82
C PHE A 174 0.75 -16.05 6.48
N GLU A 175 -0.10 -17.05 6.40
CA GLU A 175 -0.48 -17.75 5.17
C GLU A 175 -1.99 -17.72 5.04
N ALA A 176 -2.48 -17.12 3.96
CA ALA A 176 -3.91 -16.94 3.74
C ALA A 176 -4.34 -17.31 2.34
N THR A 177 -5.53 -17.88 2.23
CA THR A 177 -6.27 -18.08 0.99
C THR A 177 -7.50 -17.18 1.00
N LEU A 178 -7.60 -16.31 0.00
CA LEU A 178 -8.65 -15.32 -0.12
C LEU A 178 -9.49 -15.62 -1.37
N LYS A 179 -10.78 -15.85 -1.16
CA LYS A 179 -11.73 -16.14 -2.25
C LYS A 179 -12.70 -14.99 -2.44
N PRO A 180 -12.75 -14.34 -3.62
CA PRO A 180 -13.71 -13.28 -3.88
C PRO A 180 -15.16 -13.73 -3.67
N SER A 181 -15.91 -12.99 -2.87
CA SER A 181 -17.34 -13.21 -2.63
C SER A 181 -18.22 -12.44 -3.60
N LYS A 182 -17.68 -11.38 -4.22
CA LYS A 182 -18.34 -10.53 -5.21
C LYS A 182 -17.46 -10.36 -6.44
N LYS A 183 -18.07 -9.90 -7.53
CA LYS A 183 -17.33 -9.47 -8.72
C LYS A 183 -16.42 -8.28 -8.38
N PRO A 184 -15.29 -8.11 -9.08
CA PRO A 184 -14.45 -6.96 -8.90
C PRO A 184 -15.17 -5.67 -9.30
N VAL A 185 -14.88 -4.62 -8.56
CA VAL A 185 -15.40 -3.27 -8.76
C VAL A 185 -14.37 -2.47 -9.56
N LEU A 186 -14.76 -1.89 -10.67
CA LEU A 186 -13.93 -0.98 -11.45
C LEU A 186 -14.12 0.43 -10.90
N ASN A 187 -13.10 0.94 -10.18
CA ASN A 187 -13.17 2.26 -9.56
C ASN A 187 -13.05 3.37 -10.62
N GLY A 188 -13.48 4.57 -10.25
CA GLY A 188 -13.55 5.72 -11.15
C GLY A 188 -14.99 6.06 -11.53
N ILE A 189 -15.22 7.34 -11.81
CA ILE A 189 -16.57 7.89 -12.02
C ILE A 189 -17.26 7.27 -13.23
N ALA A 190 -16.52 6.89 -14.26
CA ALA A 190 -17.06 6.26 -15.47
C ALA A 190 -17.31 4.75 -15.34
N LYS A 191 -16.98 4.13 -14.19
CA LYS A 191 -17.05 2.66 -13.94
C LYS A 191 -16.19 1.82 -14.90
N ASP A 192 -15.10 2.37 -15.36
CA ASP A 192 -14.18 1.75 -16.33
C ASP A 192 -12.82 1.39 -15.73
N GLY A 193 -12.63 1.68 -14.45
CA GLY A 193 -11.38 1.48 -13.74
C GLY A 193 -10.38 2.63 -13.93
N VAL A 194 -10.76 3.74 -14.55
CA VAL A 194 -9.90 4.92 -14.67
C VAL A 194 -10.16 5.85 -13.49
N SER A 195 -9.19 5.97 -12.61
CA SER A 195 -9.25 6.79 -11.41
C SER A 195 -8.33 8.00 -11.57
N PHE A 196 -8.91 9.17 -11.76
CA PHE A 196 -8.17 10.42 -11.86
C PHE A 196 -7.63 10.84 -10.50
N LYS A 197 -6.36 11.27 -10.46
CA LYS A 197 -5.65 11.76 -9.28
C LYS A 197 -5.39 13.27 -9.36
N ASP A 198 -5.32 13.79 -10.58
CA ASP A 198 -5.20 15.21 -10.93
C ASP A 198 -5.65 15.41 -12.39
N GLU A 199 -5.58 16.66 -12.90
CA GLU A 199 -5.87 16.95 -14.30
C GLU A 199 -4.87 16.24 -15.22
N GLY A 200 -5.37 15.33 -16.05
CA GLY A 200 -4.55 14.52 -16.95
C GLY A 200 -3.81 13.34 -16.29
N GLU A 201 -3.84 13.21 -14.99
CA GLU A 201 -3.14 12.17 -14.24
C GLU A 201 -4.12 11.11 -13.72
N ALA A 202 -4.01 9.88 -14.16
CA ALA A 202 -4.90 8.80 -13.79
C ALA A 202 -4.18 7.46 -13.63
N SER A 203 -4.81 6.56 -12.90
CA SER A 203 -4.42 5.16 -12.76
C SER A 203 -5.54 4.24 -13.24
N ARG A 204 -5.21 2.97 -13.46
CA ARG A 204 -6.17 1.86 -13.53
C ARG A 204 -6.35 1.32 -12.13
N TYR A 205 -7.60 1.25 -11.67
CA TYR A 205 -7.91 0.90 -10.29
C TYR A 205 -9.14 0.02 -10.22
N PHE A 206 -8.99 -1.18 -9.65
CA PHE A 206 -10.11 -2.06 -9.32
C PHE A 206 -9.94 -2.73 -7.97
N SER A 207 -11.05 -3.15 -7.37
CA SER A 207 -11.09 -3.72 -6.03
C SER A 207 -11.88 -5.02 -5.99
N TYR A 208 -11.41 -5.98 -5.19
CA TYR A 208 -12.27 -7.02 -4.63
C TYR A 208 -12.68 -6.58 -3.23
N THR A 209 -13.87 -6.04 -3.10
CA THR A 209 -14.33 -5.35 -1.89
C THR A 209 -14.72 -6.27 -0.75
N ARG A 210 -14.89 -7.57 -1.04
CA ARG A 210 -15.11 -8.61 -0.04
C ARG A 210 -14.57 -9.93 -0.54
N MET A 211 -13.65 -10.49 0.25
CA MET A 211 -13.07 -11.81 0.02
C MET A 211 -13.19 -12.63 1.31
N GLU A 212 -13.72 -13.85 1.20
CA GLU A 212 -13.63 -14.82 2.29
C GLU A 212 -12.18 -15.21 2.48
N MET A 213 -11.72 -15.21 3.72
CA MET A 213 -10.33 -15.48 4.08
C MET A 213 -10.26 -16.63 5.07
N GLU A 214 -9.37 -17.59 4.79
CA GLU A 214 -8.98 -18.65 5.70
C GLU A 214 -7.46 -18.86 5.62
N GLY A 215 -6.86 -19.37 6.69
CA GLY A 215 -5.42 -19.63 6.68
C GLY A 215 -4.85 -19.99 8.04
N ASP A 216 -3.52 -19.96 8.10
CA ASP A 216 -2.77 -20.25 9.31
C ASP A 216 -1.91 -19.03 9.70
N LEU A 217 -1.96 -18.69 10.98
CA LEU A 217 -1.14 -17.64 11.59
C LEU A 217 -0.24 -18.29 12.64
N ILE A 218 1.08 -18.18 12.42
CA ILE A 218 2.05 -18.42 13.49
C ILE A 218 2.26 -17.08 14.18
N LEU A 219 2.01 -17.03 15.47
CA LEU A 219 2.17 -15.84 16.30
C LEU A 219 2.84 -16.25 17.61
N ASP A 220 4.04 -15.70 17.86
CA ASP A 220 4.84 -15.98 19.06
C ASP A 220 5.09 -17.49 19.28
N GLY A 221 5.27 -18.26 18.18
CA GLY A 221 5.58 -19.70 18.18
C GLY A 221 4.38 -20.63 18.22
N GLU A 222 3.16 -20.11 18.31
CA GLU A 222 1.92 -20.88 18.24
C GLU A 222 1.30 -20.77 16.85
N THR A 223 0.88 -21.91 16.27
CA THR A 223 0.17 -21.96 14.99
C THR A 223 -1.33 -22.09 15.26
N GLU A 224 -2.09 -21.14 14.75
CA GLU A 224 -3.54 -21.13 14.86
C GLU A 224 -4.17 -20.96 13.47
N HIS A 225 -5.18 -21.79 13.19
CA HIS A 225 -6.04 -21.58 12.02
C HIS A 225 -7.00 -20.43 12.29
N PHE A 226 -7.25 -19.62 11.24
CA PHE A 226 -8.15 -18.47 11.31
C PHE A 226 -9.11 -18.40 10.14
N ASN A 227 -10.19 -17.66 10.35
CA ASN A 227 -11.12 -17.24 9.31
C ASN A 227 -11.33 -15.74 9.39
N GLY A 228 -11.79 -15.14 8.29
CA GLY A 228 -12.01 -13.70 8.26
C GLY A 228 -12.54 -13.18 6.93
N ALA A 229 -12.43 -11.88 6.79
CA ALA A 229 -12.76 -11.18 5.54
C ALA A 229 -11.61 -10.24 5.17
N ALA A 230 -11.34 -10.15 3.87
CA ALA A 230 -10.31 -9.29 3.33
C ALA A 230 -10.86 -8.40 2.21
N TRP A 231 -10.10 -7.37 1.92
CA TRP A 231 -10.23 -6.44 0.81
C TRP A 231 -8.98 -6.53 -0.06
N MET A 232 -9.10 -6.30 -1.35
CA MET A 232 -7.95 -6.18 -2.25
C MET A 232 -8.14 -5.01 -3.20
N ASP A 233 -7.11 -4.16 -3.26
CA ASP A 233 -6.97 -3.12 -4.28
C ASP A 233 -5.84 -3.45 -5.24
N ARG A 234 -6.11 -3.29 -6.51
CA ARG A 234 -5.15 -3.37 -7.59
C ARG A 234 -5.13 -2.04 -8.33
N GLU A 235 -3.99 -1.39 -8.29
CA GLU A 235 -3.83 -0.11 -8.98
C GLU A 235 -2.52 -0.09 -9.77
N PHE A 236 -2.54 0.47 -10.97
CA PHE A 236 -1.38 0.54 -11.85
C PHE A 236 -1.50 1.70 -12.84
N GLY A 237 -0.36 2.29 -13.19
CA GLY A 237 -0.31 3.37 -14.15
C GLY A 237 1.04 4.08 -14.18
N THR A 238 1.06 5.14 -14.98
CA THR A 238 2.17 6.10 -15.04
C THR A 238 1.57 7.47 -14.76
N TRP A 239 1.78 7.96 -13.55
CA TRP A 239 1.34 9.31 -13.14
C TRP A 239 2.36 9.92 -12.20
N THR A 240 2.39 11.24 -12.17
CA THR A 240 3.28 11.99 -11.30
C THR A 240 2.44 12.77 -10.29
N PRO A 241 2.62 12.53 -8.97
CA PRO A 241 2.00 13.36 -7.95
C PRO A 241 2.39 14.84 -8.18
N THR A 242 1.40 15.72 -8.16
CA THR A 242 1.69 17.16 -8.29
C THR A 242 2.24 17.72 -6.98
N GLU A 243 2.98 18.84 -7.06
CA GLU A 243 3.53 19.56 -5.90
C GLU A 243 2.42 19.99 -4.92
N ASN A 244 1.19 20.10 -5.40
CA ASN A 244 0.04 20.43 -4.58
C ASN A 244 -0.52 19.25 -3.79
N GLN A 245 -0.22 17.99 -4.17
CA GLN A 245 -0.70 16.81 -3.47
C GLN A 245 0.19 16.50 -2.27
N LYS A 246 -0.40 16.42 -1.08
CA LYS A 246 0.34 16.15 0.18
C LYS A 246 0.23 14.73 0.68
N GLY A 247 -0.73 13.97 0.18
CA GLY A 247 -1.03 12.63 0.61
C GLY A 247 -2.51 12.34 0.48
N TRP A 248 -2.93 11.24 1.05
CA TRP A 248 -4.32 10.79 1.00
C TRP A 248 -4.75 10.13 2.29
N ASP A 249 -6.05 10.09 2.48
CA ASP A 249 -6.73 9.30 3.49
C ASP A 249 -7.64 8.33 2.74
N TRP A 250 -7.41 7.02 2.87
CA TRP A 250 -8.17 5.98 2.19
C TRP A 250 -8.87 5.08 3.20
N PHE A 251 -10.08 4.64 2.83
CA PHE A 251 -10.96 3.85 3.68
C PHE A 251 -11.54 2.69 2.89
N SER A 252 -11.41 1.46 3.39
CA SER A 252 -12.23 0.32 3.03
C SER A 252 -13.15 -0.02 4.19
N ILE A 253 -14.45 -0.11 3.93
CA ILE A 253 -15.46 -0.39 4.94
C ILE A 253 -16.32 -1.57 4.47
N GLN A 254 -16.40 -2.60 5.30
CA GLN A 254 -17.24 -3.78 5.07
C GLN A 254 -18.31 -3.84 6.16
N LEU A 255 -19.57 -3.70 5.78
CA LEU A 255 -20.69 -3.67 6.72
C LEU A 255 -21.34 -5.05 6.91
N SER A 256 -22.01 -5.25 8.04
CA SER A 256 -22.69 -6.51 8.41
C SER A 256 -23.90 -6.83 7.54
N ASN A 257 -24.47 -5.83 6.86
CA ASN A 257 -25.54 -5.99 5.87
C ASN A 257 -25.02 -6.39 4.47
N GLU A 258 -23.74 -6.75 4.38
CA GLU A 258 -23.06 -7.15 3.15
C GLU A 258 -22.96 -6.03 2.09
N THR A 259 -22.97 -4.77 2.51
CA THR A 259 -22.58 -3.63 1.66
C THR A 259 -21.15 -3.21 1.97
N GLU A 260 -20.49 -2.58 1.00
CA GLU A 260 -19.14 -2.05 1.19
C GLU A 260 -19.06 -0.60 0.71
N LEU A 261 -18.11 0.12 1.29
CA LEU A 261 -17.80 1.50 0.92
C LEU A 261 -16.28 1.66 0.84
N MET A 262 -15.78 2.09 -0.30
CA MET A 262 -14.45 2.65 -0.43
C MET A 262 -14.57 4.16 -0.58
N CYS A 263 -13.75 4.91 0.14
CA CYS A 263 -13.61 6.35 -0.05
C CYS A 263 -12.14 6.75 0.09
N TYR A 264 -11.70 7.72 -0.69
CA TYR A 264 -10.42 8.38 -0.44
C TYR A 264 -10.53 9.89 -0.62
N GLN A 265 -9.74 10.60 0.17
CA GLN A 265 -9.56 12.04 0.09
C GLN A 265 -8.11 12.35 -0.26
N LEU A 266 -7.86 12.99 -1.39
CA LEU A 266 -6.56 13.51 -1.77
C LEU A 266 -6.39 14.89 -1.12
N ARG A 267 -5.39 15.03 -0.25
CA ARG A 267 -5.14 16.29 0.49
C ARG A 267 -4.19 17.18 -0.29
N ASN A 268 -4.51 18.46 -0.38
CA ASN A 268 -3.68 19.44 -1.08
C ASN A 268 -2.83 20.28 -0.10
N SER A 269 -1.86 21.01 -0.65
CA SER A 269 -0.94 21.83 0.12
C SER A 269 -1.59 23.03 0.82
N ALA A 270 -2.75 23.47 0.35
CA ALA A 270 -3.54 24.54 0.98
C ALA A 270 -4.39 24.06 2.17
N GLY A 271 -4.32 22.76 2.52
CA GLY A 271 -5.08 22.16 3.62
C GLY A 271 -6.50 21.73 3.24
N GLY A 272 -6.84 21.79 1.95
CA GLY A 272 -8.13 21.32 1.44
C GLY A 272 -8.08 19.92 0.86
N VAL A 273 -9.23 19.46 0.38
CA VAL A 273 -9.44 18.17 -0.28
C VAL A 273 -9.60 18.40 -1.78
N SER A 274 -8.83 17.67 -2.60
CA SER A 274 -8.86 17.75 -4.06
C SER A 274 -10.24 17.33 -4.62
N ASP A 275 -10.62 17.91 -5.76
CA ASP A 275 -11.83 17.54 -6.49
C ASP A 275 -11.76 16.14 -7.11
N PHE A 276 -10.56 15.56 -7.21
CA PHE A 276 -10.33 14.18 -7.64
C PHE A 276 -10.50 13.14 -6.53
N SER A 277 -10.88 13.56 -5.30
CA SER A 277 -11.29 12.66 -4.24
C SER A 277 -12.57 11.94 -4.63
N SER A 278 -12.62 10.64 -4.41
CA SER A 278 -13.76 9.84 -4.84
C SER A 278 -13.97 8.60 -3.97
N GLY A 279 -15.02 7.86 -4.27
CA GLY A 279 -15.33 6.62 -3.59
C GLY A 279 -16.19 5.70 -4.45
N THR A 280 -16.54 4.57 -3.88
CA THR A 280 -17.45 3.59 -4.50
C THR A 280 -18.29 2.92 -3.42
N PHE A 281 -19.59 3.00 -3.54
CA PHE A 281 -20.53 2.21 -2.75
C PHE A 281 -20.84 0.90 -3.49
N VAL A 282 -20.84 -0.22 -2.78
CA VAL A 282 -21.11 -1.55 -3.32
C VAL A 282 -22.31 -2.16 -2.58
N ALA A 283 -23.36 -2.45 -3.31
CA ALA A 283 -24.54 -3.09 -2.78
C ALA A 283 -24.33 -4.58 -2.47
N LYS A 284 -25.25 -5.18 -1.74
CA LYS A 284 -25.19 -6.60 -1.35
C LYS A 284 -25.07 -7.56 -2.54
N ASP A 285 -25.73 -7.25 -3.62
CA ASP A 285 -25.70 -8.04 -4.87
C ASP A 285 -24.43 -7.83 -5.73
N GLY A 286 -23.54 -6.92 -5.30
CA GLY A 286 -22.32 -6.58 -6.00
C GLY A 286 -22.46 -5.45 -7.02
N GLU A 287 -23.64 -4.90 -7.22
CA GLU A 287 -23.81 -3.68 -8.01
C GLU A 287 -23.13 -2.51 -7.30
N PHE A 288 -22.44 -1.65 -8.06
CA PHE A 288 -21.67 -0.58 -7.46
C PHE A 288 -21.99 0.79 -8.07
N THR A 289 -21.84 1.81 -7.26
CA THR A 289 -22.05 3.21 -7.64
C THR A 289 -20.82 4.02 -7.28
N PRO A 290 -20.17 4.67 -8.27
CA PRO A 290 -19.14 5.67 -7.99
C PRO A 290 -19.70 6.86 -7.20
N LEU A 291 -18.86 7.41 -6.35
CA LEU A 291 -19.13 8.58 -5.53
C LEU A 291 -18.10 9.65 -5.86
N GLY A 292 -18.57 10.84 -6.20
CA GLY A 292 -17.72 12.02 -6.31
C GLY A 292 -17.44 12.64 -4.93
N LYS A 293 -16.54 13.61 -4.89
CA LYS A 293 -16.12 14.33 -3.67
C LYS A 293 -17.30 14.84 -2.82
N THR A 294 -18.40 15.25 -3.45
CA THR A 294 -19.56 15.84 -2.77
C THR A 294 -20.61 14.82 -2.31
N ASP A 295 -20.45 13.54 -2.68
CA ASP A 295 -21.42 12.50 -2.37
C ASP A 295 -21.19 11.88 -0.97
N PHE A 296 -20.06 12.17 -0.34
CA PHE A 296 -19.73 11.69 1.00
C PHE A 296 -18.98 12.74 1.82
N THR A 297 -18.99 12.56 3.13
CA THR A 297 -18.14 13.33 4.06
C THR A 297 -17.35 12.39 4.96
N ILE A 298 -16.13 12.79 5.28
CA ILE A 298 -15.26 12.12 6.26
C ILE A 298 -14.79 13.19 7.22
N GLU A 299 -15.24 13.13 8.47
CA GLU A 299 -14.95 14.12 9.50
C GLU A 299 -14.19 13.44 10.65
N PRO A 300 -12.94 13.83 10.96
CA PRO A 300 -12.22 13.31 12.11
C PRO A 300 -12.98 13.58 13.41
N THR A 301 -13.00 12.60 14.31
CA THR A 301 -13.57 12.74 15.66
C THR A 301 -12.52 12.94 16.74
N GLY A 302 -11.26 12.69 16.43
CA GLY A 302 -10.11 12.84 17.31
C GLY A 302 -8.80 12.89 16.54
N PHE A 303 -7.71 13.02 17.28
CA PHE A 303 -6.35 13.04 16.74
C PHE A 303 -5.41 12.28 17.68
N TRP A 304 -4.45 11.59 17.11
CA TRP A 304 -3.37 10.93 17.81
C TRP A 304 -2.01 11.45 17.34
N LYS A 305 -1.16 11.76 18.28
CA LYS A 305 0.22 12.18 18.02
C LYS A 305 1.17 10.99 18.17
N SER A 306 1.87 10.64 17.09
CA SER A 306 2.86 9.58 17.13
C SER A 306 3.99 9.89 18.12
N PRO A 307 4.35 8.95 19.01
CA PRO A 307 5.51 9.11 19.86
C PRO A 307 6.85 8.90 19.11
N HIS A 308 6.81 8.40 17.87
CA HIS A 308 7.99 8.07 17.07
C HIS A 308 8.37 9.20 16.11
N THR A 309 7.39 9.72 15.36
CA THR A 309 7.60 10.74 14.32
C THR A 309 7.11 12.11 14.72
N GLU A 310 6.36 12.22 15.83
CA GLU A 310 5.61 13.42 16.23
C GLU A 310 4.53 13.86 15.24
N ALA A 311 4.30 13.10 14.17
CA ALA A 311 3.20 13.31 13.25
C ALA A 311 1.86 13.23 13.98
N THR A 312 0.92 14.06 13.58
CA THR A 312 -0.43 14.05 14.16
C THR A 312 -1.40 13.54 13.11
N TYR A 313 -1.96 12.36 13.38
CA TYR A 313 -2.93 11.69 12.54
C TYR A 313 -4.35 11.93 13.05
N PRO A 314 -5.35 12.04 12.15
CA PRO A 314 -6.74 11.82 12.56
C PRO A 314 -6.90 10.45 13.21
N SER A 315 -7.74 10.38 14.25
CA SER A 315 -8.01 9.12 14.97
C SER A 315 -9.49 9.04 15.29
N GLY A 316 -10.20 8.17 14.55
CA GLY A 316 -11.64 8.09 14.54
C GLY A 316 -12.31 9.07 13.55
N TRP A 317 -13.40 8.61 12.93
CA TRP A 317 -14.09 9.39 11.88
C TRP A 317 -15.58 9.16 11.88
N ASN A 318 -16.33 10.22 11.54
CA ASN A 318 -17.69 10.11 11.08
C ASN A 318 -17.69 10.09 9.55
N VAL A 319 -18.24 9.04 8.95
CA VAL A 319 -18.34 8.86 7.50
C VAL A 319 -19.81 8.84 7.11
N LYS A 320 -20.22 9.75 6.23
CA LYS A 320 -21.62 9.83 5.77
C LYS A 320 -21.71 9.75 4.26
N VAL A 321 -22.70 8.99 3.78
CA VAL A 321 -23.09 8.95 2.38
C VAL A 321 -24.62 9.13 2.31
N PRO A 322 -25.10 10.39 2.18
CA PRO A 322 -26.52 10.70 2.29
C PRO A 322 -27.42 9.92 1.31
N LYS A 323 -26.93 9.69 0.09
CA LYS A 323 -27.65 8.93 -0.94
C LYS A 323 -28.06 7.52 -0.50
N TYR A 324 -27.28 6.89 0.40
CA TYR A 324 -27.50 5.54 0.91
C TYR A 324 -27.89 5.54 2.39
N ASN A 325 -28.27 6.69 2.94
CA ASN A 325 -28.58 6.86 4.36
C ASN A 325 -27.52 6.22 5.27
N LEU A 326 -26.24 6.31 4.85
CA LEU A 326 -25.12 5.85 5.66
C LEU A 326 -24.68 6.97 6.61
N ASP A 327 -24.64 6.66 7.90
CA ASP A 327 -24.07 7.48 8.96
C ASP A 327 -23.25 6.57 9.87
N LEU A 328 -21.93 6.55 9.65
CA LEU A 328 -21.01 5.58 10.21
C LEU A 328 -19.99 6.26 11.11
N THR A 329 -19.70 5.64 12.26
CA THR A 329 -18.54 5.97 13.10
C THR A 329 -17.48 4.88 12.91
N VAL A 330 -16.29 5.29 12.46
CA VAL A 330 -15.12 4.45 12.27
C VAL A 330 -14.16 4.71 13.42
N THR A 331 -13.79 3.67 14.16
CA THR A 331 -12.96 3.79 15.37
C THR A 331 -11.75 2.85 15.25
N PRO A 332 -10.52 3.36 15.34
CA PRO A 332 -9.32 2.51 15.37
C PRO A 332 -9.37 1.49 16.52
N VAL A 333 -8.97 0.24 16.25
CA VAL A 333 -8.88 -0.77 17.31
C VAL A 333 -7.76 -0.43 18.31
N MET A 334 -6.76 0.34 17.86
CA MET A 334 -5.73 0.97 18.66
C MET A 334 -5.18 2.19 17.91
N GLU A 335 -4.60 3.15 18.62
CA GLU A 335 -4.13 4.39 18.00
C GLU A 335 -2.81 4.20 17.24
N ASN A 336 -1.84 3.51 17.84
CA ASN A 336 -0.52 3.31 17.23
C ASN A 336 -0.52 2.17 16.23
N GLN A 337 -0.80 2.48 14.97
CA GLN A 337 -0.68 1.59 13.83
C GLN A 337 0.15 2.27 12.71
N GLU A 338 1.20 3.00 13.13
CA GLU A 338 2.11 3.71 12.25
C GLU A 338 3.21 2.78 11.74
N LEU A 339 3.49 2.81 10.42
CA LEU A 339 4.58 2.12 9.77
C LEU A 339 5.67 3.10 9.36
N ASP A 340 6.89 2.86 9.81
CA ASP A 340 8.08 3.53 9.28
C ASP A 340 8.68 2.69 8.15
N THR A 341 8.38 3.07 6.93
CA THR A 341 8.85 2.40 5.72
C THR A 341 9.88 3.22 4.94
N ARG A 342 10.56 4.16 5.62
CA ARG A 342 11.60 5.02 5.00
C ARG A 342 12.72 4.21 4.36
N GLY A 343 13.02 3.02 4.88
CA GLY A 343 14.00 2.10 4.29
C GLY A 343 13.60 1.47 2.96
N THR A 344 12.33 1.56 2.57
CA THR A 344 11.80 1.01 1.31
C THR A 344 11.17 2.09 0.44
N THR A 345 10.08 2.68 0.87
CA THR A 345 9.29 3.65 0.09
C THR A 345 9.57 5.12 0.48
N MET A 346 10.47 5.35 1.45
CA MET A 346 10.87 6.69 1.94
C MET A 346 9.75 7.46 2.63
N ILE A 347 8.69 6.80 3.08
CA ILE A 347 7.57 7.41 3.78
C ILE A 347 7.32 6.78 5.15
N VAL A 348 6.64 7.52 6.00
CA VAL A 348 5.95 7.00 7.18
C VAL A 348 4.46 7.21 6.96
N TYR A 349 3.66 6.21 7.27
CA TYR A 349 2.22 6.27 7.09
C TYR A 349 1.51 5.43 8.16
N TRP A 350 0.20 5.63 8.29
CA TRP A 350 -0.61 4.93 9.27
C TRP A 350 -1.54 3.94 8.55
N GLU A 351 -1.54 2.69 9.00
CA GLU A 351 -2.30 1.58 8.43
C GLU A 351 -3.09 0.89 9.53
N GLY A 352 -4.36 1.19 9.61
CA GLY A 352 -5.11 0.82 10.80
C GLY A 352 -6.38 0.01 10.60
N ALA A 353 -6.40 -1.13 11.32
CA ALA A 353 -7.63 -1.87 11.56
C ALA A 353 -8.60 -1.06 12.42
N CYS A 354 -9.86 -0.96 11.98
CA CYS A 354 -10.90 -0.19 12.63
C CYS A 354 -12.19 -0.99 12.79
N GLU A 355 -12.97 -0.66 13.81
CA GLU A 355 -14.35 -1.10 13.98
C GLU A 355 -15.31 -0.04 13.46
N VAL A 356 -16.47 -0.47 12.97
CA VAL A 356 -17.50 0.43 12.44
C VAL A 356 -18.82 0.16 13.14
N THR A 357 -19.45 1.25 13.56
CA THR A 357 -20.83 1.24 14.05
C THR A 357 -21.60 2.35 13.37
N GLY A 358 -22.90 2.22 13.25
CA GLY A 358 -23.71 3.31 12.68
C GLY A 358 -25.05 2.86 12.15
N LYS A 359 -25.53 3.59 11.15
CA LYS A 359 -26.81 3.32 10.50
C LYS A 359 -26.66 3.18 8.99
N ALA A 360 -27.44 2.26 8.43
CA ALA A 360 -27.61 2.07 7.00
C ALA A 360 -29.10 1.87 6.72
N ASP A 361 -29.69 2.66 5.83
CA ASP A 361 -31.13 2.66 5.52
C ASP A 361 -32.04 2.72 6.77
N GLY A 362 -31.60 3.46 7.80
CA GLY A 362 -32.34 3.64 9.05
C GLY A 362 -32.20 2.51 10.07
N GLY A 363 -31.58 1.37 9.71
CA GLY A 363 -31.27 0.27 10.61
C GLY A 363 -29.85 0.39 11.21
N ASP A 364 -29.63 -0.17 12.40
CA ASP A 364 -28.32 -0.25 13.00
C ASP A 364 -27.43 -1.22 12.20
N VAL A 365 -26.17 -0.84 11.99
CA VAL A 365 -25.19 -1.64 11.26
C VAL A 365 -23.88 -1.66 12.02
N LEU A 366 -23.23 -2.81 12.00
CA LEU A 366 -21.85 -3.01 12.46
C LEU A 366 -20.98 -3.26 11.24
N GLY A 367 -19.67 -3.10 11.40
CA GLY A 367 -18.73 -3.39 10.34
C GLY A 367 -17.29 -3.37 10.81
N ARG A 368 -16.41 -3.58 9.86
CA ARG A 368 -14.97 -3.44 10.02
C ARG A 368 -14.44 -2.58 8.88
N ALA A 369 -13.41 -1.82 9.18
CA ALA A 369 -12.75 -0.98 8.20
C ALA A 369 -11.23 -1.12 8.30
N TYR A 370 -10.56 -0.79 7.22
CA TYR A 370 -9.14 -0.50 7.22
C TYR A 370 -8.94 0.90 6.68
N VAL A 371 -8.04 1.67 7.32
CA VAL A 371 -7.81 3.07 6.99
C VAL A 371 -6.32 3.28 6.77
N GLU A 372 -5.97 3.89 5.65
CA GLU A 372 -4.61 4.29 5.30
C GLU A 372 -4.50 5.82 5.31
N LEU A 373 -3.49 6.35 6.01
CA LEU A 373 -3.22 7.78 6.11
C LEU A 373 -1.78 8.08 5.69
N VAL A 374 -1.60 8.71 4.54
CA VAL A 374 -0.29 9.01 3.95
C VAL A 374 0.00 10.50 3.96
N GLY A 375 1.25 10.90 4.23
CA GLY A 375 1.72 12.28 4.11
C GLY A 375 1.42 13.16 5.34
N TYR A 376 1.34 12.58 6.52
CA TYR A 376 1.24 13.28 7.81
C TYR A 376 2.60 13.52 8.45
N ASP A 377 3.53 12.58 8.31
CA ASP A 377 4.92 12.79 8.73
C ASP A 377 5.66 13.68 7.73
N ARG A 378 6.28 14.73 8.23
CA ARG A 378 7.07 15.71 7.47
C ARG A 378 8.46 15.89 8.03
N SER A 379 8.85 15.11 9.02
CA SER A 379 10.13 15.23 9.70
C SER A 379 11.34 14.98 8.78
N HIS A 380 11.08 14.42 7.58
CA HIS A 380 12.13 13.99 6.64
C HIS A 380 11.76 14.36 5.19
N ASP A 381 11.60 15.66 4.92
CA ASP A 381 11.30 16.19 3.58
C ASP A 381 12.40 15.91 2.54
N SER A 382 13.54 15.36 2.95
CA SER A 382 14.65 14.98 2.04
C SER A 382 14.93 13.49 2.15
N PRO A 383 14.76 12.73 1.04
CA PRO A 383 15.07 11.30 1.01
C PRO A 383 16.55 11.05 1.35
N ASN A 384 16.82 10.12 2.25
CA ASN A 384 18.18 9.71 2.56
C ASN A 384 18.56 8.47 1.74
N LEU A 385 19.42 8.66 0.73
CA LEU A 385 19.84 7.57 -0.17
C LEU A 385 20.48 6.39 0.58
N ALA A 386 21.28 6.65 1.60
CA ALA A 386 21.94 5.60 2.37
C ALA A 386 20.88 4.74 3.10
N TYR A 387 19.88 5.36 3.69
CA TYR A 387 18.76 4.67 4.35
C TYR A 387 17.93 3.85 3.35
N PHE A 388 17.63 4.41 2.19
CA PHE A 388 16.95 3.71 1.10
C PHE A 388 17.72 2.48 0.63
N LEU A 389 19.04 2.59 0.41
CA LEU A 389 19.88 1.51 -0.09
C LEU A 389 20.11 0.40 0.94
N MET A 390 20.27 0.75 2.22
CA MET A 390 20.64 -0.19 3.27
C MET A 390 19.43 -0.77 4.04
N GLY A 391 18.25 -0.19 3.92
CA GLY A 391 17.08 -0.51 4.74
C GLY A 391 16.60 -1.97 4.70
N ASN A 392 16.98 -2.77 3.68
CA ASN A 392 16.67 -4.20 3.63
C ASN A 392 17.66 -5.12 4.31
N GLN A 393 18.85 -4.63 4.62
CA GLN A 393 19.91 -5.47 5.18
C GLN A 393 19.84 -5.59 6.71
N PHE A 394 19.05 -4.71 7.33
CA PHE A 394 18.90 -4.69 8.77
C PHE A 394 17.40 -4.70 9.09
N GLU A 395 16.87 -5.85 9.50
CA GLU A 395 15.72 -5.90 10.36
C GLU A 395 16.12 -5.20 11.67
N PHE A 396 15.91 -3.91 11.78
CA PHE A 396 16.05 -3.24 13.05
C PHE A 396 14.93 -3.78 13.96
N PRO A 397 15.25 -4.50 15.03
CA PRO A 397 14.25 -4.77 16.05
C PRO A 397 13.72 -3.41 16.50
N ALA A 398 12.41 -3.27 16.65
CA ALA A 398 11.73 -2.06 17.11
C ALA A 398 12.10 -1.67 18.57
N LYS A 399 13.31 -2.00 19.00
CA LYS A 399 13.91 -1.65 20.28
C LYS A 399 15.36 -1.24 20.08
N SER A 400 15.61 -0.02 20.41
CA SER A 400 16.90 0.57 20.69
C SER A 400 17.52 1.48 19.62
N PHE A 401 16.94 2.66 19.43
CA PHE A 401 17.78 3.87 19.35
C PHE A 401 16.99 4.99 20.03
N PHE A 402 17.07 5.03 21.33
CA PHE A 402 16.91 6.07 22.31
C PHE A 402 16.35 5.44 23.60
N GLY A 403 17.29 4.96 24.44
CA GLY A 403 17.06 4.76 25.86
C GLY A 403 17.22 6.11 26.56
#